data_83a63b8120ee5772adfea985ae88b9d5
#
_entry.id   83a63b8120ee5772adfea985ae88b9d5
#
_cell.length_a   1.000
_cell.length_b   1.000
_cell.length_c   1.000
_cell.angle_alpha   90.00
_cell.angle_beta   90.00
_cell.angle_gamma   90.00
#
_symmetry.space_group_name_H-M   'P 1'
#
loop_
_entity.id
_entity.type
_entity.pdbx_description
1 polymer ?
#
loop_
_entity_poly.entity_id
_entity_poly.type
_entity_poly.pdbx_seq_one_letter_code
_entity_poly.pdbx_strand_id
1 'polypeptide(L)'
;MMDRTPLPAEFYTQPTLELAKTLLGCLLIKETPDGTAAGYIVETEAYKGPEDMAAHSYNNRRTKRTEVMYAGPGFAYTYLMHTHCLLNVVSAEKDKPEAVLIRAIEPAEGISLMKERRKMDNLKNLTNGPGKLTKALGVTMEDYGRLFSEPPLILAEGYTPAEIAKGKRIGIDNSGEAKDYPWRFWVKGSPYVSRHQIESS
;
A
#
# COMPACT_ATOMS: atom_id res chain seq x y z
N MET A 1 7.77 -16.15 16.74
CA MET A 1 6.80 -16.35 15.65
C MET A 1 6.12 -14.99 15.44
N MET A 2 6.03 -14.48 14.22
CA MET A 2 5.33 -13.21 13.97
C MET A 2 3.84 -13.38 14.30
N ASP A 3 3.25 -12.40 14.97
CA ASP A 3 1.80 -12.37 15.14
C ASP A 3 1.15 -12.09 13.78
N ARG A 4 0.21 -12.92 13.39
CA ARG A 4 -0.54 -12.81 12.13
C ARG A 4 -2.02 -12.51 12.37
N THR A 5 -2.36 -12.12 13.59
CA THR A 5 -3.74 -11.73 13.93
C THR A 5 -4.12 -10.54 13.07
N PRO A 6 -5.18 -10.65 12.25
CA PRO A 6 -5.60 -9.55 11.40
C PRO A 6 -5.94 -8.30 12.20
N LEU A 7 -5.64 -7.14 11.63
CA LEU A 7 -6.07 -5.86 12.19
C LEU A 7 -7.61 -5.82 12.23
N PRO A 8 -8.20 -5.28 13.31
CA PRO A 8 -9.65 -5.21 13.45
C PRO A 8 -10.27 -4.24 12.43
N ALA A 9 -11.55 -4.42 12.13
CA ALA A 9 -12.25 -3.61 11.12
C ALA A 9 -12.19 -2.11 11.42
N GLU A 10 -12.22 -1.75 12.70
CA GLU A 10 -12.15 -0.36 13.17
C GLU A 10 -10.83 0.33 12.79
N PHE A 11 -9.75 -0.45 12.62
CA PHE A 11 -8.45 0.09 12.18
C PHE A 11 -8.56 0.82 10.84
N TYR A 12 -9.38 0.33 9.93
CA TYR A 12 -9.52 0.86 8.58
C TYR A 12 -10.46 2.07 8.48
N THR A 13 -11.21 2.39 9.54
CA THR A 13 -12.21 3.49 9.54
C THR A 13 -11.60 4.87 9.84
N GLN A 14 -10.30 4.93 10.04
CA GLN A 14 -9.57 6.18 10.26
C GLN A 14 -9.64 7.09 9.02
N PRO A 15 -9.54 8.44 9.19
CA PRO A 15 -9.36 9.35 8.06
C PRO A 15 -8.17 8.92 7.20
N THR A 16 -8.30 9.01 5.88
CA THR A 16 -7.35 8.43 4.91
C THR A 16 -5.90 8.86 5.14
N LEU A 17 -5.65 10.12 5.52
CA LEU A 17 -4.30 10.59 5.82
C LEU A 17 -3.74 9.97 7.11
N GLU A 18 -4.58 9.71 8.10
CA GLU A 18 -4.16 9.04 9.34
C GLU A 18 -3.95 7.55 9.09
N LEU A 19 -4.84 6.89 8.34
CA LEU A 19 -4.66 5.50 7.95
C LEU A 19 -3.33 5.30 7.18
N ALA A 20 -2.97 6.24 6.29
CA ALA A 20 -1.71 6.18 5.57
C ALA A 20 -0.47 6.19 6.50
N LYS A 21 -0.55 6.89 7.62
CA LYS A 21 0.53 6.91 8.63
C LYS A 21 0.49 5.68 9.54
N THR A 22 -0.69 5.26 10.00
CA THR A 22 -0.84 4.13 10.92
C THR A 22 -0.57 2.78 10.26
N LEU A 23 -0.68 2.69 8.93
CA LEU A 23 -0.24 1.52 8.16
C LEU A 23 1.27 1.33 8.15
N LEU A 24 2.07 2.39 8.40
CA LEU A 24 3.53 2.26 8.49
C LEU A 24 3.91 1.43 9.72
N GLY A 25 4.73 0.41 9.50
CA GLY A 25 5.12 -0.56 10.50
C GLY A 25 4.18 -1.76 10.62
N CYS A 26 2.95 -1.72 10.05
CA CYS A 26 2.08 -2.89 9.98
C CYS A 26 2.68 -3.98 9.09
N LEU A 27 2.40 -5.24 9.42
CA LEU A 27 2.86 -6.41 8.67
C LEU A 27 1.87 -6.75 7.56
N LEU A 28 2.31 -6.69 6.31
CA LEU A 28 1.56 -7.15 5.14
C LEU A 28 1.98 -8.57 4.80
N ILE A 29 1.02 -9.50 4.80
CA ILE A 29 1.22 -10.93 4.58
C ILE A 29 0.47 -11.35 3.32
N LYS A 30 1.13 -12.13 2.47
CA LYS A 30 0.50 -12.79 1.32
C LYS A 30 0.79 -14.27 1.34
N GLU A 31 -0.27 -15.07 1.38
CA GLU A 31 -0.21 -16.51 1.21
C GLU A 31 -0.44 -16.89 -0.25
N THR A 32 0.35 -17.80 -0.76
CA THR A 32 0.25 -18.33 -2.13
C THR A 32 0.48 -19.84 -2.11
N PRO A 33 0.13 -20.58 -3.17
CA PRO A 33 0.46 -22.02 -3.24
C PRO A 33 1.95 -22.31 -3.10
N ASP A 34 2.82 -21.37 -3.49
CA ASP A 34 4.28 -21.52 -3.41
C ASP A 34 4.84 -21.21 -2.02
N GLY A 35 4.02 -20.66 -1.13
CA GLY A 35 4.41 -20.31 0.23
C GLY A 35 3.95 -18.90 0.65
N THR A 36 4.32 -18.53 1.87
CA THR A 36 4.00 -17.24 2.47
C THR A 36 5.16 -16.26 2.32
N ALA A 37 4.84 -15.01 1.97
CA ALA A 37 5.77 -13.90 1.98
C ALA A 37 5.17 -12.72 2.75
N ALA A 38 5.97 -12.04 3.57
CA ALA A 38 5.50 -10.92 4.38
C ALA A 38 6.57 -9.83 4.56
N GLY A 39 6.12 -8.60 4.81
CA GLY A 39 7.03 -7.49 5.12
C GLY A 39 6.30 -6.33 5.80
N TYR A 40 7.07 -5.53 6.54
CA TYR A 40 6.56 -4.36 7.21
C TYR A 40 6.41 -3.19 6.25
N ILE A 41 5.26 -2.54 6.25
CA ILE A 41 5.01 -1.38 5.40
C ILE A 41 5.90 -0.22 5.84
N VAL A 42 6.68 0.34 4.92
CA VAL A 42 7.60 1.45 5.19
C VAL A 42 7.33 2.70 4.36
N GLU A 43 6.43 2.63 3.38
CA GLU A 43 6.05 3.78 2.55
C GLU A 43 4.61 3.63 2.05
N THR A 44 3.85 4.74 2.15
CA THR A 44 2.45 4.82 1.71
C THR A 44 2.17 6.13 0.99
N GLU A 45 1.10 6.16 0.18
CA GLU A 45 0.53 7.40 -0.37
C GLU A 45 -0.98 7.39 -0.19
N ALA A 46 -1.53 8.52 0.29
CA ALA A 46 -2.96 8.71 0.42
C ALA A 46 -3.57 9.33 -0.85
N TYR A 47 -4.75 8.84 -1.24
CA TYR A 47 -5.55 9.33 -2.36
C TYR A 47 -6.97 9.61 -1.88
N LYS A 48 -7.35 10.90 -1.83
CA LYS A 48 -8.57 11.36 -1.18
C LYS A 48 -9.79 11.49 -2.10
N GLY A 49 -9.88 10.59 -3.05
CA GLY A 49 -11.12 10.42 -3.81
C GLY A 49 -11.53 11.61 -4.67
N PRO A 50 -12.79 12.09 -4.57
CA PRO A 50 -13.36 12.97 -5.58
C PRO A 50 -12.67 14.32 -5.75
N GLU A 51 -12.06 14.85 -4.70
CA GLU A 51 -11.38 16.15 -4.69
C GLU A 51 -9.92 16.07 -5.11
N ASP A 52 -9.35 14.87 -5.13
CA ASP A 52 -7.94 14.63 -5.44
C ASP A 52 -7.75 14.31 -6.92
N MET A 53 -7.22 15.25 -7.67
CA MET A 53 -6.97 15.09 -9.12
C MET A 53 -6.03 13.93 -9.44
N ALA A 54 -5.26 13.42 -8.49
CA ALA A 54 -4.40 12.26 -8.65
C ALA A 54 -5.12 10.92 -8.41
N ALA A 55 -6.32 10.94 -7.82
CA ALA A 55 -7.08 9.74 -7.55
C ALA A 55 -7.82 9.23 -8.78
N HIS A 56 -7.91 7.90 -8.93
CA HIS A 56 -8.72 7.29 -9.99
C HIS A 56 -10.21 7.58 -9.89
N SER A 57 -10.66 7.96 -8.69
CA SER A 57 -12.03 8.33 -8.34
C SER A 57 -12.28 9.85 -8.37
N TYR A 58 -11.33 10.63 -8.90
CA TYR A 58 -11.51 12.08 -9.08
C TYR A 58 -12.85 12.38 -9.77
N ASN A 59 -13.55 13.41 -9.30
CA ASN A 59 -14.90 13.77 -9.74
C ASN A 59 -15.92 12.62 -9.59
N ASN A 60 -15.78 11.78 -8.56
CA ASN A 60 -16.65 10.62 -8.33
C ASN A 60 -16.66 9.61 -9.49
N ARG A 61 -15.57 9.53 -10.23
CA ARG A 61 -15.47 8.59 -11.37
C ARG A 61 -15.59 7.15 -10.89
N ARG A 62 -16.72 6.52 -11.21
CA ARG A 62 -17.04 5.12 -10.88
C ARG A 62 -16.96 4.25 -12.14
N THR A 63 -16.12 3.23 -12.11
CA THR A 63 -15.88 2.28 -13.20
C THR A 63 -15.70 0.88 -12.61
N LYS A 64 -15.70 -0.17 -13.44
CA LYS A 64 -15.37 -1.53 -12.98
C LYS A 64 -14.08 -1.57 -12.16
N ARG A 65 -13.07 -0.78 -12.54
CA ARG A 65 -11.79 -0.72 -11.84
C ARG A 65 -11.89 -0.08 -10.45
N THR A 66 -12.67 0.99 -10.33
CA THR A 66 -12.79 1.76 -9.08
C THR A 66 -13.94 1.30 -8.19
N GLU A 67 -14.74 0.32 -8.61
CA GLU A 67 -15.95 -0.12 -7.91
C GLU A 67 -15.69 -0.48 -6.45
N VAL A 68 -14.58 -1.21 -6.16
CA VAL A 68 -14.24 -1.60 -4.79
C VAL A 68 -13.95 -0.42 -3.87
N MET A 69 -13.52 0.73 -4.41
CA MET A 69 -13.27 1.93 -3.61
C MET A 69 -14.54 2.50 -2.97
N TYR A 70 -15.72 2.13 -3.51
CA TYR A 70 -17.03 2.53 -2.97
C TYR A 70 -17.63 1.51 -2.00
N ALA A 71 -16.97 0.37 -1.79
CA ALA A 71 -17.48 -0.72 -0.93
C ALA A 71 -17.35 -0.40 0.58
N GLY A 72 -16.43 0.47 0.95
CA GLY A 72 -16.09 0.78 2.33
C GLY A 72 -14.65 0.36 2.69
N PRO A 73 -14.22 0.59 3.93
CA PRO A 73 -12.82 0.42 4.32
C PRO A 73 -12.39 -1.04 4.45
N GLY A 74 -11.08 -1.29 4.31
CA GLY A 74 -10.46 -2.60 4.54
C GLY A 74 -10.44 -3.54 3.35
N PHE A 75 -10.95 -3.12 2.18
CA PHE A 75 -10.82 -3.90 0.95
C PHE A 75 -9.51 -3.61 0.21
N ALA A 76 -8.99 -4.63 -0.47
CA ALA A 76 -7.86 -4.50 -1.37
C ALA A 76 -8.32 -3.93 -2.73
N TYR A 77 -7.75 -2.80 -3.11
CA TYR A 77 -7.91 -2.23 -4.44
C TYR A 77 -6.62 -2.46 -5.23
N THR A 78 -6.67 -3.40 -6.17
CA THR A 78 -5.55 -3.67 -7.09
C THR A 78 -5.87 -3.14 -8.49
N TYR A 79 -4.83 -2.66 -9.17
CA TYR A 79 -4.93 -2.25 -10.57
C TYR A 79 -3.59 -2.41 -11.28
N LEU A 80 -3.64 -2.53 -12.60
CA LEU A 80 -2.43 -2.56 -13.42
C LEU A 80 -1.99 -1.16 -13.81
N MET A 81 -0.72 -0.86 -13.55
CA MET A 81 -0.01 0.31 -14.10
C MET A 81 1.11 -0.21 -14.98
N HIS A 82 1.03 0.04 -16.28
CA HIS A 82 1.87 -0.64 -17.27
C HIS A 82 1.74 -2.16 -17.12
N THR A 83 2.79 -2.84 -16.68
CA THR A 83 2.83 -4.30 -16.48
C THR A 83 2.82 -4.71 -15.00
N HIS A 84 2.69 -3.75 -14.08
CA HIS A 84 2.78 -3.99 -12.65
C HIS A 84 1.42 -3.90 -11.98
N CYS A 85 1.10 -4.89 -11.16
CA CYS A 85 -0.02 -4.80 -10.21
C CYS A 85 0.37 -3.87 -9.07
N LEU A 86 -0.49 -2.94 -8.70
CA LEU A 86 -0.34 -2.07 -7.54
C LEU A 86 -1.43 -2.38 -6.52
N LEU A 87 -1.10 -2.28 -5.22
CA LEU A 87 -1.97 -2.64 -4.11
C LEU A 87 -2.30 -1.43 -3.24
N ASN A 88 -3.59 -1.21 -3.03
CA ASN A 88 -4.10 -0.17 -2.15
C ASN A 88 -5.03 -0.77 -1.10
N VAL A 89 -5.09 -0.13 0.06
CA VAL A 89 -6.10 -0.33 1.10
C VAL A 89 -7.21 0.69 0.89
N VAL A 90 -8.44 0.24 0.65
CA VAL A 90 -9.61 1.14 0.59
C VAL A 90 -9.82 1.71 1.98
N SER A 91 -9.96 3.03 2.04
CA SER A 91 -10.21 3.80 3.25
C SER A 91 -11.55 4.54 3.13
N ALA A 92 -11.93 5.25 4.16
CA ALA A 92 -13.19 5.96 4.28
C ALA A 92 -14.43 5.04 4.24
N GLU A 93 -15.55 5.61 4.57
CA GLU A 93 -16.83 4.90 4.61
C GLU A 93 -17.37 4.57 3.21
N LYS A 94 -18.38 3.71 3.18
CA LYS A 94 -19.07 3.34 1.94
C LYS A 94 -19.49 4.57 1.15
N ASP A 95 -19.34 4.49 -0.17
CA ASP A 95 -19.61 5.54 -1.16
C ASP A 95 -18.67 6.77 -1.10
N LYS A 96 -17.61 6.72 -0.27
CA LYS A 96 -16.48 7.65 -0.31
C LYS A 96 -15.23 6.96 -0.87
N PRO A 97 -14.90 7.14 -2.14
CA PRO A 97 -13.88 6.34 -2.83
C PRO A 97 -12.46 6.87 -2.55
N GLU A 98 -11.95 6.63 -1.37
CA GLU A 98 -10.59 6.97 -0.95
C GLU A 98 -9.75 5.70 -0.75
N ALA A 99 -8.44 5.80 -0.90
CA ALA A 99 -7.54 4.67 -0.74
C ALA A 99 -6.12 5.09 -0.33
N VAL A 100 -5.39 4.14 0.25
CA VAL A 100 -3.96 4.27 0.58
C VAL A 100 -3.17 3.28 -0.25
N LEU A 101 -2.28 3.77 -1.11
CA LEU A 101 -1.33 2.95 -1.88
C LEU A 101 -0.19 2.49 -0.96
N ILE A 102 0.08 1.19 -0.95
CA ILE A 102 1.28 0.62 -0.32
C ILE A 102 2.42 0.70 -1.33
N ARG A 103 3.48 1.44 -1.00
CA ARG A 103 4.57 1.73 -1.94
C ARG A 103 5.83 0.92 -1.73
N ALA A 104 6.16 0.62 -0.49
CA ALA A 104 7.34 -0.16 -0.14
C ALA A 104 7.14 -0.90 1.17
N ILE A 105 7.80 -2.05 1.29
CA ILE A 105 7.84 -2.85 2.51
C ILE A 105 9.29 -3.26 2.82
N GLU A 106 9.59 -3.44 4.10
CA GLU A 106 10.78 -4.11 4.59
C GLU A 106 10.53 -5.62 4.60
N PRO A 107 11.26 -6.44 3.83
CA PRO A 107 11.05 -7.88 3.80
C PRO A 107 11.28 -8.53 5.17
N ALA A 108 10.35 -9.38 5.61
CA ALA A 108 10.41 -10.03 6.92
C ALA A 108 10.31 -11.55 6.86
N GLU A 109 9.47 -12.09 5.98
CA GLU A 109 9.27 -13.54 5.81
C GLU A 109 9.20 -13.91 4.32
N GLY A 110 9.64 -15.14 3.97
CA GLY A 110 9.61 -15.61 2.59
C GLY A 110 10.61 -14.90 1.66
N ILE A 111 11.73 -14.41 2.20
CA ILE A 111 12.73 -13.63 1.43
C ILE A 111 13.27 -14.42 0.23
N SER A 112 13.51 -15.72 0.38
CA SER A 112 13.96 -16.57 -0.73
C SER A 112 12.93 -16.62 -1.87
N LEU A 113 11.65 -16.76 -1.52
CA LEU A 113 10.54 -16.72 -2.46
C LEU A 113 10.41 -15.35 -3.16
N MET A 114 10.61 -14.26 -2.40
CA MET A 114 10.64 -12.90 -2.97
C MET A 114 11.78 -12.74 -3.98
N LYS A 115 12.99 -13.25 -3.66
CA LYS A 115 14.15 -13.22 -4.57
C LYS A 115 13.89 -13.97 -5.86
N GLU A 116 13.31 -15.16 -5.76
CA GLU A 116 12.92 -15.98 -6.90
C GLU A 116 11.93 -15.24 -7.82
N ARG A 117 10.83 -14.72 -7.25
CA ARG A 117 9.79 -13.98 -8.00
C ARG A 117 10.33 -12.70 -8.64
N ARG A 118 11.25 -12.02 -7.98
CA ARG A 118 11.90 -10.81 -8.46
C ARG A 118 13.09 -11.07 -9.37
N LYS A 119 13.64 -12.28 -9.39
CA LYS A 119 14.87 -12.66 -10.08
C LYS A 119 16.03 -11.75 -9.70
N MET A 120 16.20 -11.53 -8.40
CA MET A 120 17.26 -10.65 -7.87
C MET A 120 17.62 -10.99 -6.43
N ASP A 121 18.90 -10.81 -6.06
CA ASP A 121 19.41 -11.07 -4.72
C ASP A 121 19.52 -9.84 -3.83
N ASN A 122 19.52 -8.66 -4.41
CA ASN A 122 19.67 -7.41 -3.64
C ASN A 122 18.44 -7.13 -2.76
N LEU A 123 18.57 -7.39 -1.46
CA LEU A 123 17.50 -7.29 -0.49
C LEU A 123 16.83 -5.92 -0.47
N LYS A 124 17.62 -4.83 -0.53
CA LYS A 124 17.08 -3.46 -0.51
C LYS A 124 16.23 -3.12 -1.73
N ASN A 125 16.47 -3.78 -2.85
CA ASN A 125 15.76 -3.54 -4.10
C ASN A 125 14.59 -4.50 -4.35
N LEU A 126 14.35 -5.47 -3.47
CA LEU A 126 13.28 -6.45 -3.62
C LEU A 126 11.90 -5.80 -3.64
N THR A 127 11.68 -4.85 -2.71
CA THR A 127 10.35 -4.37 -2.34
C THR A 127 10.24 -2.84 -2.23
N ASN A 128 11.27 -2.10 -2.67
CA ASN A 128 11.36 -0.64 -2.61
C ASN A 128 10.64 0.05 -3.78
N GLY A 129 9.38 -0.24 -3.94
CA GLY A 129 8.50 0.35 -4.95
C GLY A 129 7.20 -0.45 -5.11
N PRO A 130 6.09 0.18 -5.51
CA PRO A 130 4.75 -0.42 -5.44
C PRO A 130 4.61 -1.67 -6.33
N GLY A 131 5.12 -1.67 -7.55
CA GLY A 131 5.13 -2.86 -8.41
C GLY A 131 6.19 -3.89 -8.02
N LYS A 132 7.23 -3.47 -7.30
CA LYS A 132 8.27 -4.39 -6.81
C LYS A 132 7.74 -5.23 -5.65
N LEU A 133 7.11 -4.59 -4.67
CA LEU A 133 6.56 -5.29 -3.51
C LEU A 133 5.45 -6.26 -3.90
N THR A 134 4.55 -5.89 -4.80
CA THR A 134 3.47 -6.78 -5.24
C THR A 134 4.02 -8.01 -5.96
N LYS A 135 5.00 -7.84 -6.85
CA LYS A 135 5.68 -8.96 -7.50
C LYS A 135 6.41 -9.85 -6.48
N ALA A 136 7.11 -9.26 -5.51
CA ALA A 136 7.82 -10.00 -4.46
C ALA A 136 6.88 -10.84 -3.60
N LEU A 137 5.76 -10.24 -3.17
CA LEU A 137 4.75 -10.92 -2.36
C LEU A 137 3.89 -11.92 -3.16
N GLY A 138 3.79 -11.77 -4.48
CA GLY A 138 2.86 -12.54 -5.31
C GLY A 138 1.44 -12.00 -5.28
N VAL A 139 1.27 -10.70 -5.06
CA VAL A 139 -0.01 -10.01 -5.17
C VAL A 139 -0.36 -9.82 -6.65
N THR A 140 -1.58 -10.16 -7.02
CA THR A 140 -2.08 -10.10 -8.40
C THR A 140 -3.45 -9.42 -8.48
N MET A 141 -4.00 -9.35 -9.68
CA MET A 141 -5.38 -8.84 -9.89
C MET A 141 -6.45 -9.73 -9.25
N GLU A 142 -6.15 -10.97 -8.90
CA GLU A 142 -7.04 -11.89 -8.18
C GLU A 142 -7.29 -11.45 -6.72
N ASP A 143 -6.44 -10.55 -6.21
CA ASP A 143 -6.59 -9.96 -4.89
C ASP A 143 -7.54 -8.76 -4.86
N TYR A 144 -8.05 -8.32 -6.02
CA TYR A 144 -9.03 -7.25 -6.10
C TYR A 144 -10.31 -7.59 -5.30
N GLY A 145 -10.70 -6.68 -4.41
CA GLY A 145 -11.91 -6.82 -3.61
C GLY A 145 -11.81 -7.79 -2.43
N ARG A 146 -10.63 -8.34 -2.12
CA ARG A 146 -10.41 -9.11 -0.89
C ARG A 146 -10.36 -8.21 0.33
N LEU A 147 -10.77 -8.72 1.46
CA LEU A 147 -10.55 -8.07 2.75
C LEU A 147 -9.14 -8.36 3.26
N PHE A 148 -8.53 -7.36 3.91
CA PHE A 148 -7.22 -7.55 4.58
C PHE A 148 -7.32 -8.27 5.94
N SER A 149 -8.49 -8.73 6.31
CA SER A 149 -8.75 -9.46 7.55
C SER A 149 -8.72 -10.97 7.41
N GLU A 150 -8.50 -11.51 6.21
CA GLU A 150 -8.55 -12.95 5.94
C GLU A 150 -7.55 -13.37 4.84
N PRO A 151 -7.03 -14.62 4.92
CA PRO A 151 -6.19 -15.16 3.86
C PRO A 151 -6.88 -15.07 2.48
N PRO A 152 -6.08 -14.93 1.42
CA PRO A 152 -4.63 -15.01 1.37
C PRO A 152 -3.90 -13.68 1.54
N LEU A 153 -4.59 -12.57 1.88
CA LEU A 153 -4.01 -11.24 2.01
C LEU A 153 -4.38 -10.64 3.35
N ILE A 154 -3.41 -10.47 4.25
CA ILE A 154 -3.65 -10.06 5.63
C ILE A 154 -2.80 -8.82 5.96
N LEU A 155 -3.39 -7.87 6.69
CA LEU A 155 -2.67 -6.86 7.44
C LEU A 155 -2.75 -7.19 8.93
N ALA A 156 -1.60 -7.26 9.59
CA ALA A 156 -1.46 -7.57 11.02
C ALA A 156 -0.65 -6.49 11.73
N GLU A 157 -0.68 -6.51 13.07
CA GLU A 157 0.18 -5.64 13.86
C GLU A 157 1.66 -5.91 13.57
N GLY A 158 2.47 -4.87 13.66
CA GLY A 158 3.90 -4.94 13.50
C GLY A 158 4.61 -4.07 14.56
N TYR A 159 5.37 -3.07 14.11
CA TYR A 159 6.05 -2.14 15.01
C TYR A 159 5.57 -0.70 14.82
N THR A 160 5.72 0.12 15.85
CA THR A 160 5.48 1.57 15.72
C THR A 160 6.77 2.26 15.27
N PRO A 161 6.77 2.95 14.10
CA PRO A 161 7.94 3.72 13.67
C PRO A 161 8.32 4.81 14.67
N ALA A 162 9.61 4.98 14.95
CA ALA A 162 10.09 6.04 15.83
C ALA A 162 9.84 7.44 15.23
N GLU A 163 9.96 7.57 13.91
CA GLU A 163 9.76 8.84 13.19
C GLU A 163 9.18 8.56 11.80
N ILE A 164 8.17 9.36 11.43
CA ILE A 164 7.54 9.32 10.10
C ILE A 164 7.84 10.63 9.38
N ALA A 165 8.39 10.52 8.18
CA ALA A 165 8.57 11.65 7.27
C ALA A 165 7.41 11.73 6.28
N LYS A 166 7.20 12.92 5.70
CA LYS A 166 6.18 13.18 4.68
C LYS A 166 6.74 13.96 3.51
N GLY A 167 6.13 13.82 2.36
CA GLY A 167 6.50 14.56 1.17
C GLY A 167 5.51 14.40 0.03
N LYS A 168 5.86 14.94 -1.14
CA LYS A 168 5.05 14.84 -2.35
C LYS A 168 4.92 13.38 -2.80
N ARG A 169 3.76 13.04 -3.37
CA ARG A 169 3.52 11.75 -4.02
C ARG A 169 4.33 11.61 -5.29
N ILE A 170 4.58 10.38 -5.72
CA ILE A 170 5.44 10.05 -6.86
C ILE A 170 4.60 9.64 -8.07
N GLY A 171 4.98 10.12 -9.26
CA GLY A 171 4.39 9.68 -10.51
C GLY A 171 3.02 10.28 -10.81
N ILE A 172 2.71 11.43 -10.23
CA ILE A 172 1.44 12.15 -10.41
C ILE A 172 1.62 13.57 -10.96
N ASP A 173 2.65 13.80 -11.76
CA ASP A 173 3.03 15.12 -12.26
C ASP A 173 1.92 15.86 -13.03
N ASN A 174 1.00 15.09 -13.66
CA ASN A 174 -0.12 15.62 -14.45
C ASN A 174 -1.41 15.86 -13.63
N SER A 175 -1.36 15.87 -12.31
CA SER A 175 -2.52 15.97 -11.43
C SER A 175 -2.75 17.38 -10.86
N GLY A 176 -2.44 18.44 -11.63
CA GLY A 176 -2.67 19.82 -11.23
C GLY A 176 -1.97 20.15 -9.91
N GLU A 177 -2.69 20.83 -8.99
CA GLU A 177 -2.16 21.16 -7.66
C GLU A 177 -1.97 19.95 -6.74
N ALA A 178 -2.70 18.84 -7.00
CA ALA A 178 -2.60 17.63 -6.19
C ALA A 178 -1.19 17.01 -6.17
N LYS A 179 -0.34 17.29 -7.18
CA LYS A 179 1.06 16.88 -7.22
C LYS A 179 1.90 17.46 -6.07
N ASP A 180 1.46 18.60 -5.51
CA ASP A 180 2.19 19.32 -4.48
C ASP A 180 1.75 18.93 -3.05
N TYR A 181 0.66 18.17 -2.90
CA TYR A 181 0.18 17.73 -1.60
C TYR A 181 1.17 16.76 -0.95
N PRO A 182 1.54 16.98 0.34
CA PRO A 182 2.50 16.13 1.05
C PRO A 182 1.82 14.87 1.61
N TRP A 183 1.17 14.10 0.74
CA TRP A 183 0.37 12.92 1.10
C TRP A 183 1.07 11.59 0.85
N ARG A 184 2.40 11.63 0.77
CA ARG A 184 3.28 10.45 0.85
C ARG A 184 3.95 10.44 2.21
N PHE A 185 3.94 9.26 2.86
CA PHE A 185 4.50 9.05 4.18
C PHE A 185 5.46 7.87 4.14
N TRP A 186 6.54 7.95 4.94
CA TRP A 186 7.49 6.84 5.06
C TRP A 186 8.18 6.81 6.41
N VAL A 187 8.68 5.61 6.77
CA VAL A 187 9.53 5.41 7.94
C VAL A 187 10.86 6.08 7.71
N LYS A 188 11.18 7.13 8.47
CA LYS A 188 12.41 7.90 8.32
C LYS A 188 13.64 7.01 8.59
N GLY A 189 14.62 7.08 7.69
CA GLY A 189 15.84 6.29 7.79
C GLY A 189 15.73 4.83 7.32
N SER A 190 14.55 4.35 6.94
CA SER A 190 14.41 2.99 6.40
C SER A 190 15.14 2.86 5.04
N PRO A 191 16.01 1.83 4.87
CA PRO A 191 16.73 1.61 3.61
C PRO A 191 15.85 1.00 2.51
N TYR A 192 14.60 0.65 2.82
CA TYR A 192 13.64 0.02 1.90
C TYR A 192 12.67 1.00 1.26
N VAL A 193 12.69 2.27 1.65
CA VAL A 193 11.86 3.32 1.03
C VAL A 193 12.26 3.54 -0.43
N SER A 194 11.32 3.85 -1.30
CA SER A 194 11.58 4.13 -2.71
C SER A 194 12.47 5.38 -2.89
N ARG A 195 13.11 5.53 -4.06
CA ARG A 195 14.29 6.40 -4.29
C ARG A 195 14.13 7.89 -4.01
N HIS A 196 12.95 8.42 -3.80
CA HIS A 196 12.73 9.86 -3.64
C HIS A 196 12.36 10.20 -2.18
N GLN A 197 13.38 10.33 -1.32
CA GLN A 197 13.23 10.77 0.07
C GLN A 197 13.40 12.29 0.19
N ILE A 198 12.57 13.08 -0.50
CA ILE A 198 12.56 14.52 -0.32
C ILE A 198 11.45 14.85 0.68
N GLU A 199 11.83 15.23 1.89
CA GLU A 199 10.91 15.69 2.92
C GLU A 199 10.35 17.06 2.53
N SER A 200 9.04 17.24 2.72
CA SER A 200 8.42 18.57 2.64
C SER A 200 8.56 19.23 4.01
N SER A 201 9.21 20.37 4.02
CA SER A 201 9.31 21.26 5.19
C SER A 201 7.96 21.80 5.64
#